data_daf386a0c21bfe0a5ea2a5d85c21d6e9
#
_entry.id   daf386a0c21bfe0a5ea2a5d85c21d6e9
#
_cell.length_a   1.000
_cell.length_b   1.000
_cell.length_c   1.000
_cell.angle_alpha   90.00
_cell.angle_beta   90.00
_cell.angle_gamma   90.00
#
_symmetry.space_group_name_H-M   'P 1'
#
loop_
_entity.id
_entity.type
_entity.pdbx_description
1 polymer ?
#
loop_
_entity_poly.entity_id
_entity_poly.type
_entity_poly.pdbx_seq_one_letter_code
_entity_poly.pdbx_strand_id
1 'polypeptide(L)'
;MNNKKISLPRTPAEWLEAVMNFIFFLCGILAVGCVLLISVYMVLSGVPAIQKIGLFRFLFGTRWASTAADPAYGILPFILSSVYGTLGATVIGVPIGLLTAVFLSKAAGPRVRTVVVTAIELLSGIPSVVFGLLGMQVLVPAVARTFGKASGACLLSAIVVLAVMILPSIVSVSVTALSAVPPEYEQGSLALGATDVETWFKVSIPAARSGIAAGIVLGIGRAIGEAMAVMMVAGNSPNMPDSLFRSVTFLTTAIAKEMSYASGLQKQALFSIALVLFVFIMGINILLNVVLKGGKRDE
;
A
#
# COMPACT_ATOMS: atom_id res chain seq x y z
N MET A 1 29.11 -5.85 21.09
CA MET A 1 29.85 -5.10 20.06
C MET A 1 31.20 -5.76 19.88
N ASN A 2 31.35 -6.55 18.82
CA ASN A 2 32.60 -7.31 18.57
C ASN A 2 33.56 -6.41 17.79
N ASN A 3 34.65 -5.95 18.44
CA ASN A 3 35.75 -5.20 17.82
C ASN A 3 36.50 -6.15 16.87
N LYS A 4 36.00 -6.38 15.66
CA LYS A 4 36.84 -6.95 14.60
C LYS A 4 37.91 -5.90 14.24
N LYS A 5 39.15 -6.14 14.68
CA LYS A 5 40.33 -5.40 14.19
C LYS A 5 40.32 -5.47 12.66
N ILE A 6 40.31 -4.31 12.02
CA ILE A 6 40.43 -4.17 10.56
C ILE A 6 41.83 -4.66 10.20
N SER A 7 41.96 -5.95 9.89
CA SER A 7 43.16 -6.51 9.28
C SER A 7 43.06 -6.33 7.76
N LEU A 8 44.15 -5.86 7.16
CA LEU A 8 44.24 -5.79 5.70
C LEU A 8 44.04 -7.19 5.10
N PRO A 9 43.22 -7.33 4.04
CA PRO A 9 42.96 -8.60 3.40
C PRO A 9 44.27 -9.21 2.87
N ARG A 10 44.51 -10.48 3.20
CA ARG A 10 45.76 -11.20 2.86
C ARG A 10 45.57 -12.21 1.73
N THR A 11 44.35 -12.58 1.43
CA THR A 11 44.00 -13.54 0.37
C THR A 11 43.12 -12.90 -0.71
N PRO A 12 43.13 -13.41 -1.96
CA PRO A 12 42.23 -12.93 -3.02
C PRO A 12 40.73 -12.98 -2.62
N ALA A 13 40.35 -13.96 -1.84
CA ALA A 13 38.96 -14.08 -1.32
C ALA A 13 38.61 -12.97 -0.34
N GLU A 14 39.53 -12.64 0.59
CA GLU A 14 39.34 -11.53 1.53
C GLU A 14 39.30 -10.16 0.84
N TRP A 15 40.05 -9.98 -0.25
CA TRP A 15 39.95 -8.79 -1.09
C TRP A 15 38.60 -8.68 -1.79
N LEU A 16 38.08 -9.79 -2.35
CA LEU A 16 36.77 -9.81 -2.96
C LEU A 16 35.66 -9.48 -1.93
N GLU A 17 35.75 -10.06 -0.73
CA GLU A 17 34.83 -9.78 0.36
C GLU A 17 34.87 -8.31 0.79
N ALA A 18 36.07 -7.73 0.93
CA ALA A 18 36.26 -6.32 1.28
C ALA A 18 35.64 -5.38 0.22
N VAL A 19 35.85 -5.68 -1.07
CA VAL A 19 35.30 -4.92 -2.19
C VAL A 19 33.76 -5.04 -2.21
N MET A 20 33.22 -6.25 -2.04
CA MET A 20 31.76 -6.45 -1.99
C MET A 20 31.12 -5.74 -0.81
N ASN A 21 31.72 -5.80 0.38
CA ASN A 21 31.25 -5.07 1.56
C ASN A 21 31.27 -3.55 1.34
N PHE A 22 32.30 -3.02 0.68
CA PHE A 22 32.37 -1.60 0.32
C PHE A 22 31.26 -1.22 -0.69
N ILE A 23 31.01 -2.04 -1.71
CA ILE A 23 29.94 -1.83 -2.68
C ILE A 23 28.57 -1.85 -1.97
N PHE A 24 28.30 -2.83 -1.11
CA PHE A 24 27.06 -2.88 -0.34
C PHE A 24 26.87 -1.67 0.57
N PHE A 25 27.94 -1.23 1.23
CA PHE A 25 27.93 -0.01 2.04
C PHE A 25 27.61 1.24 1.20
N LEU A 26 28.25 1.37 0.04
CA LEU A 26 28.00 2.47 -0.90
C LEU A 26 26.56 2.45 -1.42
N CYS A 27 26.03 1.29 -1.80
CA CYS A 27 24.63 1.12 -2.21
C CYS A 27 23.67 1.50 -1.08
N GLY A 28 23.98 1.12 0.17
CA GLY A 28 23.20 1.51 1.34
C GLY A 28 23.16 3.02 1.56
N ILE A 29 24.32 3.69 1.51
CA ILE A 29 24.41 5.15 1.62
C ILE A 29 23.65 5.82 0.48
N LEU A 30 23.83 5.34 -0.76
CA LEU A 30 23.15 5.90 -1.92
C LEU A 30 21.62 5.79 -1.78
N ALA A 31 21.12 4.64 -1.36
CA ALA A 31 19.69 4.44 -1.14
C ALA A 31 19.11 5.40 -0.09
N VAL A 32 19.77 5.51 1.07
CA VAL A 32 19.35 6.45 2.12
C VAL A 32 19.49 7.90 1.65
N GLY A 33 20.58 8.23 0.95
CA GLY A 33 20.81 9.56 0.37
C GLY A 33 19.73 9.98 -0.62
N CYS A 34 19.32 9.07 -1.51
CA CYS A 34 18.22 9.33 -2.45
C CYS A 34 16.88 9.59 -1.73
N VAL A 35 16.55 8.80 -0.70
CA VAL A 35 15.32 9.01 0.08
C VAL A 35 15.35 10.35 0.80
N LEU A 36 16.48 10.71 1.43
CA LEU A 36 16.64 12.02 2.09
C LEU A 36 16.53 13.16 1.09
N LEU A 37 17.19 13.06 -0.07
CA LEU A 37 17.14 14.07 -1.12
C LEU A 37 15.72 14.30 -1.61
N ILE A 38 14.97 13.23 -1.92
CA ILE A 38 13.56 13.32 -2.34
C ILE A 38 12.73 13.96 -1.23
N SER A 39 12.90 13.56 0.03
CA SER A 39 12.15 14.09 1.15
C SER A 39 12.40 15.59 1.34
N VAL A 40 13.67 16.02 1.30
CA VAL A 40 14.06 17.44 1.39
C VAL A 40 13.50 18.23 0.21
N TYR A 41 13.63 17.70 -1.01
CA TYR A 41 13.08 18.35 -2.20
C TYR A 41 11.56 18.55 -2.13
N MET A 42 10.82 17.53 -1.66
CA MET A 42 9.36 17.62 -1.47
C MET A 42 8.99 18.70 -0.45
N VAL A 43 9.72 18.79 0.67
CA VAL A 43 9.49 19.84 1.68
C VAL A 43 9.76 21.22 1.10
N LEU A 44 10.93 21.42 0.47
CA LEU A 44 11.32 22.72 -0.09
C LEU A 44 10.35 23.18 -1.22
N SER A 45 9.83 22.24 -2.02
CA SER A 45 8.91 22.57 -3.12
C SER A 45 7.45 22.69 -2.67
N GLY A 46 7.02 22.00 -1.62
CA GLY A 46 5.64 21.96 -1.16
C GLY A 46 5.30 23.04 -0.10
N VAL A 47 6.23 23.34 0.83
CA VAL A 47 5.98 24.30 1.91
C VAL A 47 5.59 25.70 1.41
N PRO A 48 6.18 26.26 0.33
CA PRO A 48 5.84 27.60 -0.15
C PRO A 48 4.37 27.77 -0.55
N ALA A 49 3.72 26.74 -1.10
CA ALA A 49 2.30 26.83 -1.43
C ALA A 49 1.43 26.80 -0.17
N ILE A 50 1.76 25.97 0.82
CA ILE A 50 1.05 25.91 2.10
C ILE A 50 1.12 27.28 2.82
N GLN A 51 2.28 27.95 2.77
CA GLN A 51 2.44 29.29 3.36
C GLN A 51 1.58 30.36 2.67
N LYS A 52 1.47 30.29 1.31
CA LYS A 52 0.68 31.25 0.52
C LYS A 52 -0.83 31.00 0.64
N ILE A 53 -1.26 29.73 0.64
CA ILE A 53 -2.68 29.34 0.67
C ILE A 53 -3.22 29.37 2.10
N GLY A 54 -2.37 29.07 3.08
CA GLY A 54 -2.71 28.81 4.48
C GLY A 54 -3.00 27.32 4.73
N LEU A 55 -2.34 26.75 5.76
CA LEU A 55 -2.40 25.32 6.07
C LEU A 55 -3.84 24.80 6.24
N PHE A 56 -4.68 25.53 7.02
CA PHE A 56 -6.06 25.12 7.28
C PHE A 56 -6.93 25.18 6.02
N ARG A 57 -6.78 26.20 5.17
CA ARG A 57 -7.50 26.29 3.90
C ARG A 57 -7.07 25.20 2.92
N PHE A 58 -5.79 24.87 2.91
CA PHE A 58 -5.26 23.81 2.06
C PHE A 58 -5.78 22.44 2.49
N LEU A 59 -5.64 22.07 3.78
CA LEU A 59 -6.02 20.74 4.27
C LEU A 59 -7.53 20.52 4.36
N PHE A 60 -8.27 21.51 4.84
CA PHE A 60 -9.71 21.39 5.13
C PHE A 60 -10.62 22.07 4.11
N GLY A 61 -10.04 22.74 3.12
CA GLY A 61 -10.81 23.29 2.01
C GLY A 61 -11.49 22.16 1.19
N THR A 62 -12.73 22.39 0.81
CA THR A 62 -13.56 21.40 0.10
C THR A 62 -13.57 21.59 -1.43
N ARG A 63 -12.98 22.69 -1.92
CA ARG A 63 -12.97 23.04 -3.35
C ARG A 63 -11.56 23.01 -3.90
N TRP A 64 -11.36 22.17 -4.93
CA TRP A 64 -10.19 22.20 -5.78
C TRP A 64 -10.55 22.72 -7.17
N ALA A 65 -9.99 23.86 -7.53
CA ALA A 65 -10.21 24.52 -8.81
C ALA A 65 -8.96 25.32 -9.19
N SER A 66 -7.88 24.61 -9.51
CA SER A 66 -6.53 25.15 -9.71
C SER A 66 -6.41 26.04 -10.95
N THR A 67 -7.28 25.86 -11.95
CA THR A 67 -7.28 26.57 -13.24
C THR A 67 -8.44 27.57 -13.38
N ALA A 68 -9.25 27.76 -12.35
CA ALA A 68 -10.36 28.74 -12.37
C ALA A 68 -9.85 30.18 -12.29
N ALA A 69 -10.70 31.12 -12.69
CA ALA A 69 -10.40 32.56 -12.59
C ALA A 69 -10.14 32.97 -11.11
N ASP A 70 -10.82 32.32 -10.16
CA ASP A 70 -10.55 32.38 -8.71
C ASP A 70 -10.04 31.02 -8.26
N PRO A 71 -8.71 30.81 -8.19
CA PRO A 71 -8.13 29.51 -7.89
C PRO A 71 -8.38 29.09 -6.45
N ALA A 72 -8.84 27.85 -6.25
CA ALA A 72 -9.02 27.22 -4.94
C ALA A 72 -8.18 25.94 -4.85
N TYR A 73 -7.53 25.73 -3.70
CA TYR A 73 -6.57 24.65 -3.49
C TYR A 73 -6.90 23.82 -2.23
N GLY A 74 -8.18 23.56 -2.00
CA GLY A 74 -8.62 22.71 -0.88
C GLY A 74 -8.53 21.23 -1.24
N ILE A 75 -7.85 20.41 -0.43
CA ILE A 75 -7.56 18.99 -0.70
C ILE A 75 -8.33 18.01 0.19
N LEU A 76 -9.24 18.48 1.04
CA LEU A 76 -10.04 17.59 1.89
C LEU A 76 -10.75 16.47 1.13
N PRO A 77 -11.38 16.75 -0.05
CA PRO A 77 -12.00 15.68 -0.85
C PRO A 77 -11.03 14.58 -1.24
N PHE A 78 -9.77 14.94 -1.56
CA PHE A 78 -8.74 13.98 -1.98
C PHE A 78 -8.23 13.15 -0.79
N ILE A 79 -8.07 13.77 0.38
CA ILE A 79 -7.71 13.06 1.61
C ILE A 79 -8.78 12.03 1.96
N LEU A 80 -10.04 12.45 2.01
CA LEU A 80 -11.15 11.55 2.37
C LEU A 80 -11.34 10.44 1.34
N SER A 81 -11.21 10.74 0.05
CA SER A 81 -11.29 9.72 -1.01
C SER A 81 -10.18 8.70 -0.90
N SER A 82 -8.94 9.14 -0.61
CA SER A 82 -7.81 8.23 -0.39
C SER A 82 -7.99 7.37 0.86
N VAL A 83 -8.48 7.95 1.96
CA VAL A 83 -8.78 7.21 3.19
C VAL A 83 -9.89 6.18 2.96
N TYR A 84 -11.03 6.59 2.41
CA TYR A 84 -12.16 5.68 2.19
C TYR A 84 -11.85 4.61 1.16
N GLY A 85 -11.12 4.96 0.08
CA GLY A 85 -10.68 4.00 -0.92
C GLY A 85 -9.75 2.93 -0.33
N THR A 86 -8.76 3.35 0.44
CA THR A 86 -7.82 2.43 1.10
C THR A 86 -8.49 1.58 2.18
N LEU A 87 -9.33 2.19 3.03
CA LEU A 87 -10.07 1.44 4.06
C LEU A 87 -11.02 0.43 3.43
N GLY A 88 -11.78 0.84 2.41
CA GLY A 88 -12.67 -0.07 1.69
C GLY A 88 -11.93 -1.24 1.05
N ALA A 89 -10.81 -0.96 0.39
CA ALA A 89 -9.96 -2.01 -0.18
C ALA A 89 -9.38 -2.95 0.89
N THR A 90 -8.99 -2.41 2.04
CA THR A 90 -8.46 -3.18 3.17
C THR A 90 -9.53 -4.08 3.77
N VAL A 91 -10.74 -3.57 4.01
CA VAL A 91 -11.87 -4.33 4.57
C VAL A 91 -12.25 -5.52 3.68
N ILE A 92 -12.13 -5.40 2.37
CA ILE A 92 -12.39 -6.48 1.42
C ILE A 92 -11.16 -7.38 1.25
N GLY A 93 -10.00 -6.78 0.99
CA GLY A 93 -8.79 -7.50 0.58
C GLY A 93 -8.13 -8.26 1.72
N VAL A 94 -8.14 -7.75 2.96
CA VAL A 94 -7.49 -8.44 4.09
C VAL A 94 -8.19 -9.76 4.44
N PRO A 95 -9.51 -9.82 4.64
CA PRO A 95 -10.18 -11.10 4.92
C PRO A 95 -9.98 -12.12 3.80
N ILE A 96 -10.15 -11.72 2.54
CA ILE A 96 -9.98 -12.61 1.39
C ILE A 96 -8.55 -13.09 1.30
N GLY A 97 -7.58 -12.18 1.41
CA GLY A 97 -6.15 -12.51 1.35
C GLY A 97 -5.69 -13.43 2.48
N LEU A 98 -6.14 -13.15 3.72
CA LEU A 98 -5.80 -13.99 4.87
C LEU A 98 -6.42 -15.40 4.78
N LEU A 99 -7.71 -15.49 4.44
CA LEU A 99 -8.37 -16.79 4.27
C LEU A 99 -7.73 -17.60 3.14
N THR A 100 -7.36 -16.95 2.03
CA THR A 100 -6.61 -17.57 0.94
C THR A 100 -5.24 -18.07 1.42
N ALA A 101 -4.52 -17.28 2.22
CA ALA A 101 -3.23 -17.68 2.75
C ALA A 101 -3.33 -18.88 3.72
N VAL A 102 -4.32 -18.90 4.59
CA VAL A 102 -4.60 -20.05 5.48
C VAL A 102 -4.93 -21.28 4.66
N PHE A 103 -5.82 -21.17 3.69
CA PHE A 103 -6.17 -22.27 2.80
C PHE A 103 -4.93 -22.85 2.09
N LEU A 104 -4.10 -22.00 1.50
CA LEU A 104 -2.89 -22.41 0.77
C LEU A 104 -1.82 -23.04 1.66
N SER A 105 -1.71 -22.55 2.90
CA SER A 105 -0.69 -23.04 3.84
C SER A 105 -1.08 -24.33 4.53
N LYS A 106 -2.39 -24.54 4.80
CA LYS A 106 -2.86 -25.58 5.72
C LYS A 106 -3.79 -26.60 5.09
N ALA A 107 -4.65 -26.21 4.14
CA ALA A 107 -5.69 -27.09 3.60
C ALA A 107 -5.45 -27.53 2.15
N ALA A 108 -4.76 -26.72 1.35
CA ALA A 108 -4.60 -26.99 -0.06
C ALA A 108 -3.64 -28.14 -0.35
N GLY A 109 -4.07 -29.09 -1.16
CA GLY A 109 -3.19 -30.12 -1.69
C GLY A 109 -2.09 -29.53 -2.61
N PRO A 110 -0.96 -30.25 -2.82
CA PRO A 110 0.20 -29.73 -3.54
C PRO A 110 -0.11 -29.13 -4.91
N ARG A 111 -0.99 -29.76 -5.69
CA ARG A 111 -1.37 -29.28 -7.02
C ARG A 111 -2.13 -27.97 -6.97
N VAL A 112 -3.14 -27.86 -6.10
CA VAL A 112 -3.94 -26.65 -5.92
C VAL A 112 -3.07 -25.50 -5.41
N ARG A 113 -2.21 -25.80 -4.42
CA ARG A 113 -1.25 -24.81 -3.88
C ARG A 113 -0.36 -24.26 -4.99
N THR A 114 0.26 -25.11 -5.81
CA THR A 114 1.14 -24.67 -6.91
C THR A 114 0.39 -23.78 -7.89
N VAL A 115 -0.78 -24.19 -8.37
CA VAL A 115 -1.56 -23.43 -9.35
C VAL A 115 -1.96 -22.06 -8.80
N VAL A 116 -2.49 -22.01 -7.57
CA VAL A 116 -2.96 -20.73 -6.98
C VAL A 116 -1.80 -19.81 -6.64
N VAL A 117 -0.68 -20.34 -6.10
CA VAL A 117 0.52 -19.52 -5.81
C VAL A 117 1.06 -18.93 -7.12
N THR A 118 1.21 -19.74 -8.18
CA THR A 118 1.64 -19.24 -9.50
C THR A 118 0.69 -18.17 -10.04
N ALA A 119 -0.62 -18.35 -9.90
CA ALA A 119 -1.60 -17.34 -10.33
C ALA A 119 -1.45 -16.02 -9.54
N ILE A 120 -1.19 -16.09 -8.23
CA ILE A 120 -0.95 -14.92 -7.39
C ILE A 120 0.36 -14.22 -7.75
N GLU A 121 1.42 -14.98 -8.05
CA GLU A 121 2.70 -14.43 -8.50
C GLU A 121 2.56 -13.73 -9.86
N LEU A 122 1.85 -14.35 -10.81
CA LEU A 122 1.52 -13.71 -12.10
C LEU A 122 0.72 -12.42 -11.89
N LEU A 123 -0.29 -12.45 -11.01
CA LEU A 123 -1.09 -11.27 -10.69
C LEU A 123 -0.22 -10.13 -10.09
N SER A 124 0.78 -10.49 -9.27
CA SER A 124 1.74 -9.53 -8.71
C SER A 124 2.63 -8.89 -9.78
N GLY A 125 2.92 -9.60 -10.86
CA GLY A 125 3.73 -9.12 -11.99
C GLY A 125 2.99 -8.23 -12.99
N ILE A 126 1.65 -8.19 -12.94
CA ILE A 126 0.85 -7.37 -13.86
C ILE A 126 1.04 -5.87 -13.53
N PRO A 127 1.38 -5.01 -14.52
CA PRO A 127 1.44 -3.56 -14.32
C PRO A 127 0.09 -2.99 -13.86
N SER A 128 0.11 -2.02 -12.93
CA SER A 128 -1.12 -1.44 -12.36
C SER A 128 -2.06 -0.82 -13.40
N VAL A 129 -1.49 -0.28 -14.48
CA VAL A 129 -2.27 0.27 -15.60
C VAL A 129 -3.18 -0.79 -16.24
N VAL A 130 -2.75 -2.06 -16.30
CA VAL A 130 -3.57 -3.14 -16.86
C VAL A 130 -4.78 -3.42 -15.97
N PHE A 131 -4.60 -3.41 -14.63
CA PHE A 131 -5.74 -3.48 -13.70
C PHE A 131 -6.71 -2.33 -13.88
N GLY A 132 -6.18 -1.11 -14.09
CA GLY A 132 -7.01 0.06 -14.39
C GLY A 132 -7.78 -0.08 -15.69
N LEU A 133 -7.12 -0.57 -16.74
CA LEU A 133 -7.75 -0.80 -18.05
C LEU A 133 -8.87 -1.85 -17.97
N LEU A 134 -8.61 -3.00 -17.34
CA LEU A 134 -9.63 -4.02 -17.11
C LEU A 134 -10.77 -3.49 -16.23
N GLY A 135 -10.43 -2.73 -15.20
CA GLY A 135 -11.41 -2.06 -14.35
C GLY A 135 -12.31 -1.11 -15.14
N MET A 136 -11.73 -0.30 -16.01
CA MET A 136 -12.46 0.64 -16.85
C MET A 136 -13.35 -0.07 -17.88
N GLN A 137 -12.88 -1.15 -18.50
CA GLN A 137 -13.62 -1.86 -19.55
C GLN A 137 -14.66 -2.84 -19.00
N VAL A 138 -14.41 -3.45 -17.86
CA VAL A 138 -15.27 -4.51 -17.32
C VAL A 138 -16.01 -4.04 -16.06
N LEU A 139 -15.27 -3.58 -15.03
CA LEU A 139 -15.85 -3.25 -13.73
C LEU A 139 -16.71 -1.99 -13.78
N VAL A 140 -16.25 -0.93 -14.41
CA VAL A 140 -16.99 0.35 -14.50
C VAL A 140 -18.35 0.16 -15.20
N PRO A 141 -18.46 -0.49 -16.38
CA PRO A 141 -19.76 -0.80 -16.99
C PRO A 141 -20.59 -1.75 -16.14
N ALA A 142 -20.00 -2.74 -15.47
CA ALA A 142 -20.72 -3.64 -14.60
C ALA A 142 -21.35 -2.90 -13.42
N VAL A 143 -20.60 -2.03 -12.74
CA VAL A 143 -21.13 -1.20 -11.64
C VAL A 143 -22.25 -0.28 -12.14
N ALA A 144 -22.06 0.37 -13.29
CA ALA A 144 -23.10 1.24 -13.88
C ALA A 144 -24.42 0.49 -14.10
N ARG A 145 -24.34 -0.69 -14.73
CA ARG A 145 -25.52 -1.54 -15.03
C ARG A 145 -26.18 -2.10 -13.78
N THR A 146 -25.39 -2.66 -12.87
CA THR A 146 -25.92 -3.33 -11.66
C THR A 146 -26.63 -2.35 -10.73
N PHE A 147 -26.11 -1.13 -10.61
CA PHE A 147 -26.65 -0.14 -9.68
C PHE A 147 -27.47 0.96 -10.37
N GLY A 148 -27.76 0.83 -11.68
CA GLY A 148 -28.56 1.80 -12.43
C GLY A 148 -27.96 3.21 -12.45
N LYS A 149 -26.62 3.34 -12.54
CA LYS A 149 -25.92 4.63 -12.54
C LYS A 149 -25.53 5.04 -13.96
N ALA A 150 -25.48 6.34 -14.22
CA ALA A 150 -25.04 6.89 -15.50
C ALA A 150 -23.57 6.55 -15.80
N SER A 151 -22.75 6.43 -14.75
CA SER A 151 -21.35 5.99 -14.84
C SER A 151 -20.99 5.15 -13.62
N GLY A 152 -20.21 4.10 -13.83
CA GLY A 152 -19.61 3.31 -12.78
C GLY A 152 -18.19 3.75 -12.40
N ALA A 153 -17.66 4.81 -13.01
CA ALA A 153 -16.38 5.39 -12.63
C ALA A 153 -16.55 6.17 -11.31
N CYS A 154 -16.28 5.52 -10.20
CA CYS A 154 -16.64 5.99 -8.86
C CYS A 154 -15.72 5.39 -7.76
N LEU A 155 -15.94 5.82 -6.52
CA LEU A 155 -15.20 5.33 -5.35
C LEU A 155 -15.31 3.81 -5.18
N LEU A 156 -16.49 3.21 -5.41
CA LEU A 156 -16.68 1.75 -5.33
C LEU A 156 -15.78 0.99 -6.31
N SER A 157 -15.72 1.43 -7.56
CA SER A 157 -14.85 0.81 -8.57
C SER A 157 -13.38 0.91 -8.20
N ALA A 158 -12.96 2.05 -7.62
CA ALA A 158 -11.60 2.21 -7.11
C ALA A 158 -11.33 1.25 -5.94
N ILE A 159 -12.26 1.10 -4.98
CA ILE A 159 -12.15 0.17 -3.85
C ILE A 159 -11.97 -1.26 -4.34
N VAL A 160 -12.77 -1.72 -5.30
CA VAL A 160 -12.71 -3.10 -5.81
C VAL A 160 -11.37 -3.36 -6.52
N VAL A 161 -10.92 -2.44 -7.39
CA VAL A 161 -9.63 -2.57 -8.07
C VAL A 161 -8.49 -2.60 -7.07
N LEU A 162 -8.48 -1.69 -6.10
CA LEU A 162 -7.47 -1.66 -5.05
C LEU A 162 -7.49 -2.94 -4.21
N ALA A 163 -8.67 -3.46 -3.86
CA ALA A 163 -8.82 -4.70 -3.11
C ALA A 163 -8.16 -5.89 -3.84
N VAL A 164 -8.39 -6.02 -5.15
CA VAL A 164 -7.76 -7.05 -5.97
C VAL A 164 -6.23 -6.87 -6.01
N MET A 165 -5.75 -5.65 -6.16
CA MET A 165 -4.33 -5.35 -6.28
C MET A 165 -3.52 -5.59 -5.01
N ILE A 166 -4.14 -5.51 -3.82
CA ILE A 166 -3.44 -5.78 -2.55
C ILE A 166 -3.37 -7.28 -2.21
N LEU A 167 -4.24 -8.12 -2.80
CA LEU A 167 -4.30 -9.56 -2.52
C LEU A 167 -2.94 -10.26 -2.65
N PRO A 168 -2.16 -10.08 -3.73
CA PRO A 168 -0.89 -10.78 -3.88
C PRO A 168 0.07 -10.51 -2.73
N SER A 169 0.18 -9.26 -2.30
CA SER A 169 1.07 -8.87 -1.20
C SER A 169 0.65 -9.51 0.13
N ILE A 170 -0.65 -9.48 0.43
CA ILE A 170 -1.19 -10.06 1.67
C ILE A 170 -1.02 -11.57 1.66
N VAL A 171 -1.39 -12.24 0.56
CA VAL A 171 -1.34 -13.70 0.46
C VAL A 171 0.09 -14.20 0.53
N SER A 172 1.01 -13.69 -0.28
CA SER A 172 2.39 -14.20 -0.36
C SER A 172 3.12 -14.07 0.98
N VAL A 173 3.02 -12.90 1.63
CA VAL A 173 3.68 -12.68 2.93
C VAL A 173 3.02 -13.51 4.02
N SER A 174 1.68 -13.62 4.03
CA SER A 174 0.97 -14.42 5.03
C SER A 174 1.21 -15.92 4.86
N VAL A 175 1.30 -16.45 3.62
CA VAL A 175 1.67 -17.85 3.36
C VAL A 175 3.05 -18.15 3.91
N THR A 176 4.03 -17.26 3.64
CA THR A 176 5.39 -17.40 4.16
C THR A 176 5.41 -17.41 5.69
N ALA A 177 4.68 -16.49 6.33
CA ALA A 177 4.59 -16.39 7.78
C ALA A 177 3.93 -17.63 8.42
N LEU A 178 2.83 -18.12 7.84
CA LEU A 178 2.14 -19.32 8.31
C LEU A 178 2.97 -20.60 8.11
N SER A 179 3.77 -20.66 7.04
CA SER A 179 4.67 -21.79 6.77
C SER A 179 5.90 -21.79 7.69
N ALA A 180 6.25 -20.68 8.31
CA ALA A 180 7.34 -20.55 9.25
C ALA A 180 6.95 -20.91 10.70
N VAL A 181 5.68 -21.17 10.98
CA VAL A 181 5.21 -21.63 12.31
C VAL A 181 5.75 -23.03 12.56
N PRO A 182 6.44 -23.28 13.71
CA PRO A 182 6.95 -24.61 14.06
C PRO A 182 5.82 -25.65 14.11
N PRO A 183 5.99 -26.82 13.45
CA PRO A 183 4.95 -27.86 13.40
C PRO A 183 4.57 -28.41 14.79
N GLU A 184 5.45 -28.28 15.78
CA GLU A 184 5.22 -28.71 17.15
C GLU A 184 4.04 -27.97 17.82
N TYR A 185 3.80 -26.71 17.43
CA TYR A 185 2.67 -25.92 17.94
C TYR A 185 1.33 -26.49 17.47
N GLU A 186 1.26 -26.90 16.22
CA GLU A 186 0.06 -27.50 15.63
C GLU A 186 -0.16 -28.91 16.17
N GLN A 187 0.91 -29.73 16.22
CA GLN A 187 0.84 -31.07 16.76
C GLN A 187 0.42 -31.11 18.24
N GLY A 188 0.93 -30.16 19.04
CA GLY A 188 0.52 -30.02 20.45
C GLY A 188 -0.98 -29.68 20.58
N SER A 189 -1.51 -28.80 19.74
CA SER A 189 -2.94 -28.47 19.72
C SER A 189 -3.81 -29.67 19.35
N LEU A 190 -3.42 -30.41 18.30
CA LEU A 190 -4.12 -31.60 17.83
C LEU A 190 -4.08 -32.71 18.89
N ALA A 191 -2.95 -32.89 19.61
CA ALA A 191 -2.81 -33.85 20.68
C ALA A 191 -3.75 -33.57 21.87
N LEU A 192 -4.13 -32.31 22.10
CA LEU A 192 -5.12 -31.88 23.09
C LEU A 192 -6.57 -32.04 22.60
N GLY A 193 -6.79 -32.58 21.39
CA GLY A 193 -8.12 -32.85 20.85
C GLY A 193 -8.74 -31.70 20.05
N ALA A 194 -7.97 -30.64 19.73
CA ALA A 194 -8.46 -29.60 18.87
C ALA A 194 -8.63 -30.11 17.42
N THR A 195 -9.60 -29.55 16.68
CA THR A 195 -9.73 -29.80 15.25
C THR A 195 -8.68 -29.04 14.43
N ASP A 196 -8.44 -29.46 13.19
CA ASP A 196 -7.53 -28.75 12.28
C ASP A 196 -7.88 -27.26 12.15
N VAL A 197 -9.16 -26.95 11.94
CA VAL A 197 -9.63 -25.57 11.79
C VAL A 197 -9.40 -24.77 13.07
N GLU A 198 -9.68 -25.32 14.24
CA GLU A 198 -9.41 -24.66 15.50
C GLU A 198 -7.90 -24.39 15.68
N THR A 199 -7.06 -25.35 15.33
CA THR A 199 -5.60 -25.21 15.38
C THR A 199 -5.13 -24.10 14.47
N TRP A 200 -5.64 -24.00 13.22
CA TRP A 200 -5.25 -22.92 12.32
C TRP A 200 -5.61 -21.53 12.84
N PHE A 201 -6.84 -21.37 13.36
CA PHE A 201 -7.31 -20.05 13.81
C PHE A 201 -6.83 -19.68 15.22
N LYS A 202 -6.69 -20.65 16.13
CA LYS A 202 -6.33 -20.39 17.55
C LYS A 202 -4.82 -20.51 17.82
N VAL A 203 -4.07 -21.22 16.95
CA VAL A 203 -2.63 -21.46 17.15
C VAL A 203 -1.81 -20.89 16.00
N SER A 204 -2.03 -21.34 14.74
CA SER A 204 -1.17 -20.96 13.61
C SER A 204 -1.25 -19.47 13.25
N ILE A 205 -2.45 -18.89 13.17
CA ILE A 205 -2.63 -17.45 12.87
C ILE A 205 -2.04 -16.58 13.99
N PRO A 206 -2.33 -16.79 15.28
CA PRO A 206 -1.68 -16.05 16.36
C PRO A 206 -0.16 -16.18 16.39
N ALA A 207 0.38 -17.37 16.14
CA ALA A 207 1.83 -17.59 16.06
C ALA A 207 2.48 -16.83 14.87
N ALA A 208 1.77 -16.73 13.75
CA ALA A 208 2.23 -16.00 12.54
C ALA A 208 1.85 -14.51 12.53
N ARG A 209 1.24 -13.97 13.61
CA ARG A 209 0.63 -12.62 13.63
C ARG A 209 1.54 -11.50 13.13
N SER A 210 2.81 -11.52 13.48
CA SER A 210 3.76 -10.47 13.07
C SER A 210 4.03 -10.47 11.57
N GLY A 211 4.14 -11.65 10.95
CA GLY A 211 4.33 -11.78 9.51
C GLY A 211 3.05 -11.47 8.72
N ILE A 212 1.90 -11.94 9.19
CA ILE A 212 0.59 -11.61 8.60
C ILE A 212 0.38 -10.10 8.60
N ALA A 213 0.64 -9.47 9.73
CA ALA A 213 0.51 -8.04 9.88
C ALA A 213 1.48 -7.27 8.96
N ALA A 214 2.71 -7.75 8.76
CA ALA A 214 3.63 -7.17 7.79
C ALA A 214 3.08 -7.26 6.35
N GLY A 215 2.43 -8.36 5.97
CA GLY A 215 1.74 -8.51 4.69
C GLY A 215 0.59 -7.52 4.51
N ILE A 216 -0.20 -7.30 5.55
CA ILE A 216 -1.30 -6.32 5.56
C ILE A 216 -0.74 -4.90 5.39
N VAL A 217 0.29 -4.52 6.15
CA VAL A 217 0.95 -3.21 6.05
C VAL A 217 1.48 -2.96 4.65
N LEU A 218 2.12 -3.96 4.04
CA LEU A 218 2.62 -3.88 2.68
C LEU A 218 1.48 -3.68 1.67
N GLY A 219 0.38 -4.40 1.84
CA GLY A 219 -0.83 -4.24 1.02
C GLY A 219 -1.44 -2.83 1.15
N ILE A 220 -1.61 -2.33 2.38
CA ILE A 220 -2.13 -0.98 2.64
C ILE A 220 -1.21 0.09 2.02
N GLY A 221 0.11 -0.04 2.19
CA GLY A 221 1.08 0.88 1.60
C GLY A 221 0.96 0.92 0.07
N ARG A 222 0.76 -0.23 -0.58
CA ARG A 222 0.51 -0.32 -2.02
C ARG A 222 -0.80 0.36 -2.42
N ALA A 223 -1.89 0.15 -1.66
CA ALA A 223 -3.18 0.78 -1.96
C ALA A 223 -3.13 2.32 -1.87
N ILE A 224 -2.48 2.85 -0.84
CA ILE A 224 -2.35 4.31 -0.66
C ILE A 224 -1.50 4.94 -1.78
N GLY A 225 -0.45 4.25 -2.21
CA GLY A 225 0.46 4.73 -3.26
C GLY A 225 -0.07 4.56 -4.68
N GLU A 226 -1.17 3.82 -4.89
CA GLU A 226 -1.67 3.54 -6.23
C GLU A 226 -2.26 4.79 -6.90
N ALA A 227 -1.77 5.09 -8.11
CA ALA A 227 -2.22 6.23 -8.88
C ALA A 227 -2.89 5.81 -10.19
N MET A 228 -2.22 4.98 -10.99
CA MET A 228 -2.60 4.76 -12.38
C MET A 228 -3.89 3.93 -12.52
N ALA A 229 -4.00 2.84 -11.78
CA ALA A 229 -5.23 2.03 -11.83
C ALA A 229 -6.43 2.81 -11.29
N VAL A 230 -6.26 3.53 -10.17
CA VAL A 230 -7.31 4.35 -9.57
C VAL A 230 -7.74 5.48 -10.51
N MET A 231 -6.79 6.14 -11.17
CA MET A 231 -7.08 7.21 -12.13
C MET A 231 -8.00 6.74 -13.27
N MET A 232 -7.95 5.48 -13.67
CA MET A 232 -8.78 4.94 -14.74
C MET A 232 -10.20 4.61 -14.29
N VAL A 233 -10.44 4.34 -12.99
CA VAL A 233 -11.74 3.81 -12.51
C VAL A 233 -12.46 4.71 -11.53
N ALA A 234 -11.80 5.71 -10.93
CA ALA A 234 -12.39 6.58 -9.88
C ALA A 234 -13.23 7.74 -10.43
N GLY A 235 -13.11 8.05 -11.72
CA GLY A 235 -13.84 9.13 -12.41
C GLY A 235 -13.19 10.51 -12.31
N ASN A 236 -12.22 10.74 -11.41
CA ASN A 236 -11.33 11.91 -11.33
C ASN A 236 -12.01 13.29 -11.17
N SER A 237 -13.15 13.36 -10.53
CA SER A 237 -13.80 14.61 -10.17
C SER A 237 -13.41 15.04 -8.75
N PRO A 238 -13.13 16.32 -8.49
CA PRO A 238 -12.71 16.82 -7.17
C PRO A 238 -13.90 16.97 -6.21
N ASN A 239 -14.76 15.95 -6.14
CA ASN A 239 -15.94 15.94 -5.29
C ASN A 239 -15.65 15.36 -3.91
N MET A 240 -16.46 15.77 -2.92
CA MET A 240 -16.50 15.08 -1.63
C MET A 240 -17.02 13.65 -1.82
N PRO A 241 -16.43 12.65 -1.17
CA PRO A 241 -16.86 11.24 -1.25
C PRO A 241 -18.06 10.95 -0.35
N ASP A 242 -19.19 11.60 -0.63
CA ASP A 242 -20.47 11.49 0.09
C ASP A 242 -21.23 10.19 -0.26
N SER A 243 -20.81 9.48 -1.29
CA SER A 243 -21.38 8.21 -1.72
C SER A 243 -20.32 7.32 -2.37
N LEU A 244 -20.48 5.99 -2.25
CA LEU A 244 -19.64 5.01 -2.94
C LEU A 244 -19.73 5.13 -4.47
N PHE A 245 -20.83 5.68 -4.98
CA PHE A 245 -21.05 5.87 -6.42
C PHE A 245 -20.63 7.25 -6.92
N ARG A 246 -20.01 8.07 -6.06
CA ARG A 246 -19.50 9.38 -6.45
C ARG A 246 -18.19 9.24 -7.20
N SER A 247 -18.05 9.98 -8.31
CA SER A 247 -16.75 10.19 -8.96
C SER A 247 -15.86 11.02 -8.04
N VAL A 248 -14.66 10.55 -7.77
CA VAL A 248 -13.74 11.13 -6.79
C VAL A 248 -12.30 11.22 -7.35
N THR A 249 -11.50 12.04 -6.72
CA THR A 249 -10.05 12.14 -7.00
C THR A 249 -9.28 11.77 -5.72
N PHE A 250 -8.25 10.95 -5.87
CA PHE A 250 -7.33 10.58 -4.77
C PHE A 250 -6.14 11.54 -4.73
N LEU A 251 -5.40 11.58 -3.64
CA LEU A 251 -4.17 12.39 -3.52
C LEU A 251 -3.17 12.04 -4.61
N THR A 252 -2.95 10.76 -4.87
CA THR A 252 -2.05 10.25 -5.92
C THR A 252 -2.52 10.60 -7.32
N THR A 253 -3.82 10.45 -7.58
CA THR A 253 -4.39 10.74 -8.91
C THR A 253 -4.42 12.23 -9.22
N ALA A 254 -4.61 13.10 -8.22
CA ALA A 254 -4.50 14.55 -8.39
C ALA A 254 -3.11 14.96 -8.88
N ILE A 255 -2.06 14.40 -8.26
CA ILE A 255 -0.68 14.65 -8.67
C ILE A 255 -0.44 14.12 -10.08
N ALA A 256 -0.76 12.85 -10.33
CA ALA A 256 -0.48 12.19 -11.61
C ALA A 256 -1.19 12.87 -12.80
N LYS A 257 -2.42 13.35 -12.57
CA LYS A 257 -3.25 14.00 -13.60
C LYS A 257 -2.76 15.41 -13.96
N GLU A 258 -2.39 16.23 -12.96
CA GLU A 258 -2.17 17.66 -13.15
C GLU A 258 -0.70 18.06 -13.24
N MET A 259 0.25 17.24 -12.71
CA MET A 259 1.66 17.63 -12.60
C MET A 259 2.32 18.01 -13.92
N SER A 260 1.96 17.33 -15.01
CA SER A 260 2.57 17.56 -16.33
C SER A 260 2.20 18.92 -16.96
N TYR A 261 1.07 19.48 -16.54
CA TYR A 261 0.55 20.75 -17.10
C TYR A 261 0.62 21.91 -16.10
N ALA A 262 0.94 21.61 -14.84
CA ALA A 262 0.94 22.57 -13.76
C ALA A 262 2.14 23.54 -13.85
N SER A 263 1.89 24.82 -13.57
CA SER A 263 2.90 25.86 -13.45
C SER A 263 2.67 26.74 -12.22
N GLY A 264 3.67 27.50 -11.83
CA GLY A 264 3.56 28.48 -10.74
C GLY A 264 3.03 27.89 -9.42
N LEU A 265 2.00 28.51 -8.84
CA LEU A 265 1.40 28.13 -7.56
C LEU A 265 0.71 26.77 -7.62
N GLN A 266 0.07 26.42 -8.77
CA GLN A 266 -0.55 25.12 -8.96
C GLN A 266 0.48 23.99 -8.82
N LYS A 267 1.64 24.11 -9.45
CA LYS A 267 2.72 23.13 -9.35
C LYS A 267 3.22 22.98 -7.90
N GLN A 268 3.40 24.10 -7.21
CA GLN A 268 3.78 24.10 -5.80
C GLN A 268 2.71 23.43 -4.92
N ALA A 269 1.41 23.66 -5.19
CA ALA A 269 0.31 23.03 -4.49
C ALA A 269 0.28 21.49 -4.70
N LEU A 270 0.61 20.99 -5.90
CA LEU A 270 0.75 19.56 -6.16
C LEU A 270 1.93 18.94 -5.39
N PHE A 271 3.05 19.65 -5.24
CA PHE A 271 4.13 19.21 -4.33
C PHE A 271 3.67 19.22 -2.86
N SER A 272 2.81 20.17 -2.47
CA SER A 272 2.20 20.14 -1.14
C SER A 272 1.29 18.94 -0.94
N ILE A 273 0.51 18.51 -1.97
CA ILE A 273 -0.26 17.26 -1.92
C ILE A 273 0.67 16.07 -1.74
N ALA A 274 1.79 16.02 -2.47
CA ALA A 274 2.77 14.96 -2.32
C ALA A 274 3.40 14.94 -0.92
N LEU A 275 3.67 16.10 -0.32
CA LEU A 275 4.14 16.22 1.05
C LEU A 275 3.09 15.70 2.07
N VAL A 276 1.81 16.06 1.89
CA VAL A 276 0.72 15.55 2.72
C VAL A 276 0.60 14.04 2.60
N LEU A 277 0.66 13.50 1.38
CA LEU A 277 0.65 12.05 1.15
C LEU A 277 1.84 11.35 1.82
N PHE A 278 3.03 11.92 1.73
CA PHE A 278 4.23 11.40 2.38
C PHE A 278 4.06 11.33 3.91
N VAL A 279 3.60 12.43 4.53
CA VAL A 279 3.32 12.48 5.98
C VAL A 279 2.23 11.47 6.37
N PHE A 280 1.19 11.34 5.54
CA PHE A 280 0.11 10.38 5.75
C PHE A 280 0.59 8.92 5.73
N ILE A 281 1.40 8.55 4.73
CA ILE A 281 2.01 7.22 4.62
C ILE A 281 2.94 6.96 5.82
N MET A 282 3.77 7.92 6.20
CA MET A 282 4.64 7.81 7.37
C MET A 282 3.82 7.60 8.64
N GLY A 283 2.75 8.38 8.83
CA GLY A 283 1.86 8.25 9.98
C GLY A 283 1.21 6.88 10.07
N ILE A 284 0.68 6.36 8.97
CA ILE A 284 0.09 5.01 8.92
C ILE A 284 1.15 3.94 9.22
N ASN A 285 2.34 4.02 8.63
CA ASN A 285 3.40 3.06 8.90
C ASN A 285 3.85 3.06 10.37
N ILE A 286 3.96 4.24 10.98
CA ILE A 286 4.29 4.36 12.41
C ILE A 286 3.17 3.76 13.26
N LEU A 287 1.91 4.11 12.98
CA LEU A 287 0.74 3.60 13.71
C LEU A 287 0.68 2.07 13.64
N LEU A 288 0.80 1.50 12.46
CA LEU A 288 0.79 0.06 12.25
C LEU A 288 1.96 -0.63 12.97
N ASN A 289 3.16 -0.07 12.91
CA ASN A 289 4.33 -0.60 13.61
C ASN A 289 4.16 -0.55 15.15
N VAL A 290 3.53 0.49 15.69
CA VAL A 290 3.24 0.60 17.14
C VAL A 290 2.22 -0.45 17.56
N VAL A 291 1.12 -0.61 16.81
CA VAL A 291 0.08 -1.61 17.08
C VAL A 291 0.67 -3.02 17.03
N LEU A 292 1.54 -3.31 16.06
CA LEU A 292 2.16 -4.63 15.91
C LEU A 292 3.21 -4.93 16.99
N LYS A 293 3.94 -3.92 17.46
CA LYS A 293 4.93 -4.08 18.54
C LYS A 293 4.28 -4.12 19.93
N GLY A 294 3.13 -3.48 20.13
CA GLY A 294 2.39 -3.51 21.39
C GLY A 294 1.98 -4.92 21.81
N GLY A 295 1.69 -5.81 20.86
CA GLY A 295 1.42 -7.21 21.13
C GLY A 295 2.63 -8.09 21.54
N LYS A 296 3.85 -7.53 21.58
CA LYS A 296 5.07 -8.23 22.05
C LYS A 296 5.43 -7.99 23.53
N ARG A 297 4.68 -7.15 24.22
CA ARG A 297 5.02 -6.79 25.62
C ARG A 297 4.35 -7.65 26.69
N ASP A 298 3.49 -8.59 26.28
CA ASP A 298 2.75 -9.48 27.23
C ASP A 298 3.24 -10.94 27.18
N GLU A 299 4.48 -11.20 26.74
CA GLU A 299 5.15 -12.51 26.84
C GLU A 299 6.45 -12.41 27.63
#